data_e0965385cc589ad9d8ad20a04cf10f9f
#
_entry.id   e0965385cc589ad9d8ad20a04cf10f9f
#
_cell.length_a   1.000
_cell.length_b   1.000
_cell.length_c   1.000
_cell.angle_alpha   90.00
_cell.angle_beta   90.00
_cell.angle_gamma   90.00
#
_symmetry.space_group_name_H-M   'P 1'
#
loop_
_entity.id
_entity.type
_entity.pdbx_description
1 polymer ?
#
loop_
_entity_poly.entity_id
_entity_poly.type
_entity_poly.pdbx_seq_one_letter_code
_entity_poly.pdbx_strand_id
1 'polypeptide(L)'
;MSEEELAKGLALRRKVLGGDYVDRAMAAADEFSRPMQELSNEFCWGHIWSRPGLTRRERSLLNLGMISALNRPHELKLHVRAALNNGLTREVIREALLQVAVYCGIPAGMDSFRLAKEVFVELDTGAG
;
A
#
# COMPACT_ATOMS: atom_id res chain seq x y z
N MET A 1 1.76 14.25 -19.57
CA MET A 1 1.54 12.93 -19.00
C MET A 1 1.21 11.97 -20.11
N SER A 2 1.93 10.87 -20.21
CA SER A 2 1.80 9.99 -21.35
C SER A 2 0.92 8.78 -21.06
N GLU A 3 0.28 8.26 -22.09
CA GLU A 3 -0.48 7.02 -21.99
C GLU A 3 0.43 5.85 -21.59
N GLU A 4 1.69 5.91 -22.00
CA GLU A 4 2.70 4.93 -21.65
C GLU A 4 2.96 4.89 -20.15
N GLU A 5 3.13 6.05 -19.52
CA GLU A 5 3.31 6.12 -18.06
C GLU A 5 2.06 5.69 -17.32
N LEU A 6 0.89 6.05 -17.83
CA LEU A 6 -0.38 5.64 -17.25
C LEU A 6 -0.51 4.11 -17.27
N ALA A 7 -0.24 3.48 -18.41
CA ALA A 7 -0.33 2.03 -18.56
C ALA A 7 0.71 1.30 -17.71
N LYS A 8 1.93 1.81 -17.67
CA LYS A 8 3.02 1.28 -16.86
C LYS A 8 2.67 1.36 -15.38
N GLY A 9 2.12 2.49 -14.96
CA GLY A 9 1.71 2.70 -13.58
C GLY A 9 0.58 1.76 -13.18
N LEU A 10 -0.41 1.60 -14.02
CA LEU A 10 -1.52 0.69 -13.75
C LEU A 10 -1.02 -0.76 -13.60
N ALA A 11 -0.12 -1.19 -14.48
CA ALA A 11 0.44 -2.53 -14.41
C ALA A 11 1.22 -2.75 -13.10
N LEU A 12 2.02 -1.77 -12.68
CA LEU A 12 2.80 -1.86 -11.45
C LEU A 12 1.89 -1.82 -10.22
N ARG A 13 0.88 -0.95 -10.23
CA ARG A 13 -0.11 -0.87 -9.16
C ARG A 13 -0.80 -2.22 -8.95
N ARG A 14 -1.19 -2.89 -10.05
CA ARG A 14 -1.80 -4.21 -10.00
C ARG A 14 -0.86 -5.24 -9.36
N LYS A 15 0.42 -5.18 -9.70
CA LYS A 15 1.42 -6.08 -9.17
C LYS A 15 1.62 -5.92 -7.66
N VAL A 16 1.61 -4.69 -7.18
CA VAL A 16 1.86 -4.36 -5.77
C VAL A 16 0.62 -4.53 -4.91
N LEU A 17 -0.51 -3.97 -5.35
CA LEU A 17 -1.76 -3.98 -4.56
C LEU A 17 -2.65 -5.19 -4.83
N GLY A 18 -2.39 -5.92 -5.90
CA GLY A 18 -3.22 -7.04 -6.32
C GLY A 18 -4.21 -6.63 -7.41
N GLY A 19 -4.34 -7.47 -8.45
CA GLY A 19 -5.17 -7.18 -9.62
C GLY A 19 -6.64 -6.99 -9.29
N ASP A 20 -7.19 -7.83 -8.42
CA ASP A 20 -8.62 -7.77 -8.07
C ASP A 20 -8.97 -6.44 -7.40
N TYR A 21 -8.14 -6.00 -6.45
CA TYR A 21 -8.35 -4.73 -5.78
C TYR A 21 -8.33 -3.56 -6.77
N VAL A 22 -7.30 -3.52 -7.62
CA VAL A 22 -7.12 -2.43 -8.59
C VAL A 22 -8.23 -2.43 -9.62
N ASP A 23 -8.66 -3.60 -10.08
CA ASP A 23 -9.76 -3.71 -11.04
C ASP A 23 -11.07 -3.18 -10.45
N ARG A 24 -11.34 -3.51 -9.17
CA ARG A 24 -12.53 -2.98 -8.48
C ARG A 24 -12.44 -1.46 -8.32
N ALA A 25 -11.27 -0.95 -7.96
CA ALA A 25 -11.08 0.49 -7.79
C ALA A 25 -11.28 1.25 -9.10
N MET A 26 -10.74 0.71 -10.20
CA MET A 26 -10.90 1.33 -11.52
C MET A 26 -12.34 1.23 -12.01
N ALA A 27 -13.00 0.10 -11.78
CA ALA A 27 -14.40 -0.07 -12.18
C ALA A 27 -15.36 0.84 -11.40
N ALA A 28 -15.03 1.14 -10.15
CA ALA A 28 -15.82 2.04 -9.31
C ALA A 28 -15.60 3.52 -9.64
N ALA A 29 -14.57 3.85 -10.43
CA ALA A 29 -14.27 5.23 -10.79
C ALA A 29 -15.36 5.78 -11.72
N ASP A 30 -15.85 6.96 -11.38
CA ASP A 30 -16.84 7.68 -12.18
C ASP A 30 -16.24 8.98 -12.72
N GLU A 31 -17.05 9.81 -13.33
CA GLU A 31 -16.58 11.07 -13.89
C GLU A 31 -15.90 11.95 -12.84
N PHE A 32 -16.42 11.95 -11.61
CA PHE A 32 -15.84 12.75 -10.53
C PHE A 32 -14.48 12.20 -10.08
N SER A 33 -14.39 10.91 -9.85
CA SER A 33 -13.20 10.30 -9.22
C SER A 33 -12.12 9.84 -10.20
N ARG A 34 -12.45 9.71 -11.49
CA ARG A 34 -11.49 9.23 -12.49
C ARG A 34 -10.18 10.04 -12.53
N PRO A 35 -10.22 11.38 -12.48
CA PRO A 35 -8.96 12.14 -12.47
C PRO A 35 -8.03 11.76 -11.31
N MET A 36 -8.58 11.43 -10.15
CA MET A 36 -7.77 10.99 -9.01
C MET A 36 -7.13 9.63 -9.27
N GLN A 37 -7.87 8.69 -9.86
CA GLN A 37 -7.33 7.39 -10.22
C GLN A 37 -6.23 7.52 -11.29
N GLU A 38 -6.44 8.39 -12.27
CA GLU A 38 -5.45 8.64 -13.31
C GLU A 38 -4.18 9.27 -12.74
N LEU A 39 -4.32 10.24 -11.85
CA LEU A 39 -3.19 10.86 -11.17
C LEU A 39 -2.39 9.83 -10.39
N SER A 40 -3.09 8.97 -9.64
CA SER A 40 -2.47 7.90 -8.88
C SER A 40 -1.72 6.92 -9.79
N ASN A 41 -2.37 6.44 -10.84
CA ASN A 41 -1.77 5.47 -11.76
C ASN A 41 -0.55 6.05 -12.46
N GLU A 42 -0.61 7.28 -12.89
CA GLU A 42 0.45 7.90 -13.66
C GLU A 42 1.59 8.40 -12.78
N PHE A 43 1.28 9.21 -11.79
CA PHE A 43 2.31 9.87 -10.99
C PHE A 43 2.84 8.96 -9.90
N CYS A 44 1.97 8.43 -9.05
CA CYS A 44 2.38 7.60 -7.93
C CYS A 44 3.03 6.30 -8.43
N TRP A 45 2.32 5.55 -9.24
CA TRP A 45 2.77 4.23 -9.68
C TRP A 45 3.66 4.30 -10.92
N GLY A 46 3.29 5.11 -11.90
CA GLY A 46 4.05 5.20 -13.15
C GLY A 46 5.35 5.97 -13.01
N HIS A 47 5.33 7.05 -12.25
CA HIS A 47 6.52 7.92 -12.14
C HIS A 47 7.38 7.60 -10.91
N ILE A 48 6.78 7.38 -9.74
CA ILE A 48 7.53 7.21 -8.50
C ILE A 48 7.87 5.75 -8.19
N TRP A 49 6.86 4.88 -8.15
CA TRP A 49 7.09 3.47 -7.81
C TRP A 49 8.00 2.73 -8.81
N SER A 50 8.03 3.19 -10.05
CA SER A 50 8.85 2.60 -11.08
C SER A 50 10.32 3.05 -11.05
N ARG A 51 10.67 4.03 -10.22
CA ARG A 51 12.04 4.52 -10.14
C ARG A 51 12.96 3.46 -9.53
N PRO A 52 14.19 3.30 -10.07
CA PRO A 52 15.10 2.25 -9.59
C PRO A 52 15.85 2.61 -8.30
N GLY A 53 15.65 3.82 -7.76
CA GLY A 53 16.40 4.30 -6.60
C GLY A 53 16.11 3.55 -5.31
N LEU A 54 14.91 2.96 -5.19
CA LEU A 54 14.51 2.10 -4.08
C LEU A 54 13.84 0.86 -4.63
N THR A 55 14.03 -0.26 -3.96
CA THR A 55 13.30 -1.49 -4.29
C THR A 55 11.84 -1.38 -3.86
N ARG A 56 10.98 -2.25 -4.37
CA ARG A 56 9.59 -2.30 -3.92
C ARG A 56 9.47 -2.64 -2.44
N ARG A 57 10.37 -3.49 -1.93
CA ARG A 57 10.43 -3.81 -0.50
C ARG A 57 10.69 -2.56 0.33
N GLU A 58 11.67 -1.77 -0.07
CA GLU A 58 12.02 -0.53 0.62
C GLU A 58 10.88 0.48 0.58
N ARG A 59 10.21 0.62 -0.57
CA ARG A 59 9.06 1.54 -0.69
C ARG A 59 7.90 1.10 0.20
N SER A 60 7.63 -0.20 0.27
CA SER A 60 6.61 -0.73 1.19
C SER A 60 6.95 -0.44 2.65
N LEU A 61 8.21 -0.60 3.02
CA LEU A 61 8.67 -0.35 4.38
C LEU A 61 8.45 1.11 4.76
N LEU A 62 8.82 2.04 3.87
CA LEU A 62 8.57 3.48 4.05
C LEU A 62 7.08 3.76 4.21
N ASN A 63 6.25 3.16 3.35
CA ASN A 63 4.81 3.41 3.38
C ASN A 63 4.16 2.94 4.66
N LEU A 64 4.59 1.81 5.22
CA LEU A 64 4.05 1.34 6.50
C LEU A 64 4.26 2.40 7.59
N GLY A 65 5.45 3.01 7.63
CA GLY A 65 5.75 4.06 8.60
C GLY A 65 4.95 5.34 8.35
N MET A 66 4.94 5.81 7.11
CA MET A 66 4.28 7.07 6.76
C MET A 66 2.76 6.98 6.95
N ILE A 67 2.15 5.90 6.49
CA ILE A 67 0.70 5.73 6.57
C ILE A 67 0.25 5.54 8.00
N SER A 68 1.04 4.82 8.81
CA SER A 68 0.78 4.69 10.25
C SER A 68 0.84 6.04 10.96
N ALA A 69 1.85 6.84 10.64
CA ALA A 69 2.03 8.17 11.24
C ALA A 69 0.88 9.12 10.84
N LEU A 70 0.40 9.02 9.61
CA LEU A 70 -0.69 9.85 9.10
C LEU A 70 -2.07 9.38 9.57
N ASN A 71 -2.14 8.24 10.22
CA ASN A 71 -3.39 7.67 10.73
C ASN A 71 -4.42 7.44 9.62
N ARG A 72 -4.04 6.63 8.64
CA ARG A 72 -4.90 6.26 7.50
C ARG A 72 -5.19 4.75 7.56
N PRO A 73 -6.20 4.32 8.33
CA PRO A 73 -6.42 2.89 8.61
C PRO A 73 -6.73 2.05 7.37
N HIS A 74 -7.54 2.57 6.45
CA HIS A 74 -7.86 1.84 5.22
C HIS A 74 -6.61 1.60 4.38
N GLU A 75 -5.82 2.66 4.16
CA GLU A 75 -4.60 2.57 3.37
C GLU A 75 -3.53 1.75 4.07
N LEU A 76 -3.51 1.75 5.40
CA LEU A 76 -2.56 0.92 6.13
C LEU A 76 -2.83 -0.56 5.89
N LYS A 77 -4.10 -0.99 5.98
CA LYS A 77 -4.45 -2.38 5.69
C LYS A 77 -4.07 -2.76 4.26
N LEU A 78 -4.36 -1.88 3.32
CA LEU A 78 -3.99 -2.09 1.92
C LEU A 78 -2.48 -2.24 1.76
N HIS A 79 -1.70 -1.39 2.43
CA HIS A 79 -0.24 -1.43 2.30
C HIS A 79 0.43 -2.53 3.13
N VAL A 80 -0.24 -3.08 4.14
CA VAL A 80 0.22 -4.33 4.78
C VAL A 80 0.15 -5.47 3.76
N ARG A 81 -0.95 -5.58 3.00
CA ARG A 81 -1.06 -6.56 1.92
C ARG A 81 -0.01 -6.32 0.83
N ALA A 82 0.16 -5.05 0.44
CA ALA A 82 1.16 -4.67 -0.55
C ALA A 82 2.58 -5.05 -0.10
N ALA A 83 2.88 -4.85 1.17
CA ALA A 83 4.19 -5.20 1.73
C ALA A 83 4.47 -6.69 1.59
N LEU A 84 3.47 -7.53 1.89
CA LEU A 84 3.59 -8.98 1.71
C LEU A 84 3.78 -9.32 0.23
N ASN A 85 3.02 -8.68 -0.67
CA ASN A 85 3.16 -8.88 -2.12
C ASN A 85 4.56 -8.49 -2.60
N ASN A 86 5.17 -7.49 -1.99
CA ASN A 86 6.52 -7.03 -2.32
C ASN A 86 7.62 -7.82 -1.62
N GLY A 87 7.25 -8.88 -0.90
CA GLY A 87 8.21 -9.81 -0.32
C GLY A 87 8.63 -9.52 1.11
N LEU A 88 7.99 -8.59 1.81
CA LEU A 88 8.23 -8.44 3.24
C LEU A 88 7.56 -9.59 3.99
N THR A 89 8.18 -10.02 5.08
CA THR A 89 7.60 -11.04 5.96
C THR A 89 6.77 -10.37 7.05
N ARG A 90 5.92 -11.16 7.71
CA ARG A 90 5.16 -10.67 8.88
C ARG A 90 6.09 -10.18 9.97
N GLU A 91 7.24 -10.85 10.13
CA GLU A 91 8.25 -10.49 11.13
C GLU A 91 8.87 -9.12 10.82
N VAL A 92 9.16 -8.83 9.56
CA VAL A 92 9.69 -7.53 9.16
C VAL A 92 8.63 -6.44 9.35
N ILE A 93 7.37 -6.73 9.00
CA ILE A 93 6.26 -5.79 9.23
C ILE A 93 6.15 -5.49 10.72
N ARG A 94 6.23 -6.50 11.58
CA ARG A 94 6.20 -6.31 13.03
C ARG A 94 7.30 -5.35 13.47
N GLU A 95 8.53 -5.55 12.99
CA GLU A 95 9.65 -4.67 13.38
C GLU A 95 9.43 -3.23 12.90
N ALA A 96 8.86 -3.05 11.71
CA ALA A 96 8.52 -1.73 11.19
C ALA A 96 7.50 -1.03 12.09
N LEU A 97 6.48 -1.76 12.54
CA LEU A 97 5.42 -1.20 13.38
C LEU A 97 5.90 -0.95 14.82
N LEU A 98 6.86 -1.70 15.31
CA LEU A 98 7.52 -1.38 16.59
C LEU A 98 8.26 -0.05 16.47
N GLN A 99 8.93 0.20 15.36
CA GLN A 99 9.60 1.48 15.09
C GLN A 99 8.59 2.63 15.10
N VAL A 100 7.42 2.40 14.49
CA VAL A 100 6.31 3.37 14.52
C VAL A 100 5.89 3.69 15.96
N ALA A 101 5.75 2.66 16.80
CA ALA A 101 5.32 2.83 18.19
C ALA A 101 6.30 3.72 18.97
N VAL A 102 7.60 3.58 18.70
CA VAL A 102 8.63 4.36 19.39
C VAL A 102 8.67 5.80 18.91
N TYR A 103 8.57 6.03 17.60
CA TYR A 103 8.73 7.37 17.02
C TYR A 103 7.43 8.15 16.88
N CYS A 104 6.28 7.46 16.77
CA CYS A 104 4.97 8.11 16.57
C CYS A 104 4.06 8.02 17.81
N GLY A 105 4.46 7.23 18.80
CA GLY A 105 3.70 7.06 20.03
C GLY A 105 3.03 5.69 20.14
N ILE A 106 2.84 5.23 21.36
CA ILE A 106 2.25 3.93 21.66
C ILE A 106 0.85 3.76 21.04
N PRO A 107 -0.05 4.78 21.11
CA PRO A 107 -1.38 4.62 20.48
C PRO A 107 -1.30 4.38 18.97
N ALA A 108 -0.40 5.06 18.26
CA ALA A 108 -0.23 4.83 16.83
C ALA A 108 0.27 3.40 16.56
N GLY A 109 1.19 2.92 17.39
CA GLY A 109 1.68 1.54 17.30
C GLY A 109 0.59 0.52 17.56
N MET A 110 -0.22 0.73 18.60
CA MET A 110 -1.33 -0.17 18.94
C MET A 110 -2.33 -0.29 17.78
N ASP A 111 -2.72 0.85 17.21
CA ASP A 111 -3.64 0.85 16.06
C ASP A 111 -3.04 0.14 14.85
N SER A 112 -1.77 0.41 14.57
CA SER A 112 -1.11 -0.20 13.41
C SER A 112 -1.00 -1.72 13.57
N PHE A 113 -0.66 -2.19 14.77
CA PHE A 113 -0.62 -3.63 15.05
C PHE A 113 -2.00 -4.28 14.91
N ARG A 114 -3.03 -3.62 15.41
CA ARG A 114 -4.41 -4.14 15.29
C ARG A 114 -4.81 -4.29 13.82
N LEU A 115 -4.54 -3.26 13.01
CA LEU A 115 -4.88 -3.27 11.59
C LEU A 115 -4.09 -4.32 10.82
N ALA A 116 -2.80 -4.46 11.10
CA ALA A 116 -1.97 -5.49 10.47
C ALA A 116 -2.46 -6.89 10.85
N LYS A 117 -2.81 -7.09 12.11
CA LYS A 117 -3.35 -8.37 12.58
C LYS A 117 -4.66 -8.72 11.87
N GLU A 118 -5.54 -7.73 11.66
CA GLU A 118 -6.79 -7.94 10.90
C GLU A 118 -6.48 -8.46 9.49
N VAL A 119 -5.50 -7.88 8.81
CA VAL A 119 -5.08 -8.33 7.49
C VAL A 119 -4.59 -9.78 7.54
N PHE A 120 -3.75 -10.10 8.51
CA PHE A 120 -3.20 -11.46 8.63
C PHE A 120 -4.31 -12.49 8.88
N VAL A 121 -5.28 -12.16 9.72
CA VAL A 121 -6.44 -13.02 9.97
C VAL A 121 -7.26 -13.20 8.69
N GLU A 122 -7.55 -12.13 7.97
CA GLU A 122 -8.28 -12.19 6.70
C GLU A 122 -7.57 -13.10 5.68
N LEU A 123 -6.24 -12.99 5.58
CA LEU A 123 -5.46 -13.81 4.67
C LEU A 123 -5.45 -15.28 5.10
N ASP A 124 -5.31 -15.54 6.40
CA ASP A 124 -5.24 -16.91 6.93
C ASP A 124 -6.57 -17.63 6.85
N THR A 125 -7.70 -16.89 6.89
CA THR A 125 -9.04 -17.47 6.80
C THR A 125 -9.60 -17.46 5.37
N GLY A 126 -8.90 -16.87 4.44
CA GLY A 126 -9.40 -16.72 3.07
C GLY A 126 -10.51 -15.69 2.93
N ALA A 127 -10.72 -14.85 3.95
CA ALA A 127 -11.80 -13.85 3.98
C ALA A 127 -11.42 -12.55 3.29
N GLY A 128 -10.21 -12.45 2.87
CA GLY A 128 -9.71 -11.25 2.24
C GLY A 128 -9.73 -11.34 0.75
#